data_41071ab09a41f944c5a9fb9d19f17065
#
_entry.id   41071ab09a41f944c5a9fb9d19f17065
#
_cell.length_a   1.000
_cell.length_b   1.000
_cell.length_c   1.000
_cell.angle_alpha   90.00
_cell.angle_beta   90.00
_cell.angle_gamma   90.00
#
_symmetry.space_group_name_H-M   'P 1'
#
loop_
_entity.id
_entity.type
_entity.pdbx_description
1 polymer ?
#
loop_
_entity_poly.entity_id
_entity_poly.type
_entity_poly.pdbx_seq_one_letter_code
_entity_poly.pdbx_strand_id
1 'polypeptide(L)'
;MLRIDNLKLPVGASEEELRAACAHALRVSAEALVSVHLLRRSIDAREGVKLVCSAAVEVKNESGVLRRCKNKNVQPYAPKKYTPPAPVSAPEVSPVVIGAGPAGLFCALLLARCGARPILLERGRAVEQRKRDVEHFWRTGELDLTSNVQFGEGGAGAFSDGKLNTGTKDLRHGYILEEFVRFGASEDILVDAKPHVGTDKLYVVLQNLRREILALGGEIRFSHRTVDILTEGGSVTALRVASPEGEYTLKAQHPK
;
A
#
# COMPACT_ATOMS: atom_id res chain seq x y z
N MET A 1 13.57 4.17 -21.79
CA MET A 1 13.24 2.73 -21.72
C MET A 1 12.11 2.39 -22.69
N LEU A 2 11.98 1.13 -23.07
CA LEU A 2 10.85 0.61 -23.86
C LEU A 2 9.98 -0.28 -22.97
N ARG A 3 8.67 -0.18 -23.13
CA ARG A 3 7.71 -1.12 -22.54
C ARG A 3 7.31 -2.13 -23.59
N ILE A 4 7.28 -3.40 -23.20
CA ILE A 4 6.83 -4.51 -24.02
C ILE A 4 5.63 -5.12 -23.31
N ASP A 5 4.49 -5.15 -23.96
CA ASP A 5 3.27 -5.76 -23.45
C ASP A 5 3.03 -7.13 -24.10
N ASN A 6 2.17 -7.93 -23.47
CA ASN A 6 1.69 -9.21 -24.02
C ASN A 6 2.78 -10.25 -24.29
N LEU A 7 3.83 -10.28 -23.45
CA LEU A 7 4.83 -11.36 -23.46
C LEU A 7 4.20 -12.62 -22.87
N LYS A 8 4.15 -13.70 -23.64
CA LYS A 8 3.63 -14.99 -23.20
C LYS A 8 4.78 -15.87 -22.73
N LEU A 9 4.73 -16.30 -21.46
CA LEU A 9 5.76 -17.12 -20.83
C LEU A 9 5.12 -18.36 -20.18
N PRO A 10 5.86 -19.46 -20.00
CA PRO A 10 5.40 -20.60 -19.20
C PRO A 10 5.26 -20.20 -17.72
N VAL A 11 4.49 -20.97 -16.96
CA VAL A 11 4.43 -20.83 -15.51
C VAL A 11 5.80 -21.22 -14.94
N GLY A 12 6.33 -20.39 -14.03
CA GLY A 12 7.66 -20.61 -13.45
C GLY A 12 8.81 -20.13 -14.34
N ALA A 13 8.52 -19.34 -15.39
CA ALA A 13 9.56 -18.77 -16.24
C ALA A 13 10.61 -18.00 -15.42
N SER A 14 11.87 -18.23 -15.75
CA SER A 14 13.02 -17.55 -15.14
C SER A 14 13.20 -16.13 -15.67
N GLU A 15 14.05 -15.35 -15.00
CA GLU A 15 14.45 -14.02 -15.49
C GLU A 15 15.15 -14.10 -16.86
N GLU A 16 15.90 -15.17 -17.10
CA GLU A 16 16.57 -15.42 -18.39
C GLU A 16 15.56 -15.63 -19.51
N GLU A 17 14.49 -16.40 -19.25
CA GLU A 17 13.41 -16.62 -20.21
C GLU A 17 12.64 -15.32 -20.49
N LEU A 18 12.39 -14.50 -19.46
CA LEU A 18 11.81 -13.17 -19.65
C LEU A 18 12.73 -12.26 -20.51
N ARG A 19 14.04 -12.27 -20.21
CA ARG A 19 15.04 -11.54 -20.98
C ARG A 19 15.10 -11.98 -22.43
N ALA A 20 15.11 -13.29 -22.69
CA ALA A 20 15.08 -13.85 -24.03
C ALA A 20 13.81 -13.47 -24.81
N ALA A 21 12.64 -13.52 -24.14
CA ALA A 21 11.37 -13.08 -24.74
C ALA A 21 11.37 -11.58 -25.08
N CYS A 22 11.97 -10.74 -24.22
CA CYS A 22 12.14 -9.30 -24.51
C CYS A 22 13.07 -9.07 -25.72
N ALA A 23 14.22 -9.75 -25.77
CA ALA A 23 15.15 -9.66 -26.90
C ALA A 23 14.48 -10.05 -28.22
N HIS A 24 13.76 -11.16 -28.21
CA HIS A 24 12.98 -11.63 -29.37
C HIS A 24 11.93 -10.59 -29.80
N ALA A 25 11.16 -10.04 -28.85
CA ALA A 25 10.11 -9.05 -29.14
C ALA A 25 10.68 -7.76 -29.75
N LEU A 26 11.89 -7.36 -29.34
CA LEU A 26 12.62 -6.18 -29.87
C LEU A 26 13.44 -6.49 -31.11
N ARG A 27 13.61 -7.76 -31.48
CA ARG A 27 14.50 -8.24 -32.56
C ARG A 27 15.95 -7.79 -32.38
N VAL A 28 16.47 -7.97 -31.19
CA VAL A 28 17.86 -7.69 -30.81
C VAL A 28 18.48 -8.90 -30.15
N SER A 29 19.81 -8.91 -29.99
CA SER A 29 20.47 -9.94 -29.17
C SER A 29 20.28 -9.67 -27.67
N ALA A 30 20.39 -10.69 -26.84
CA ALA A 30 20.23 -10.57 -25.39
C ALA A 30 21.28 -9.61 -24.77
N GLU A 31 22.47 -9.53 -25.34
CA GLU A 31 23.56 -8.63 -24.92
C GLU A 31 23.28 -7.15 -25.22
N ALA A 32 22.35 -6.86 -26.14
CA ALA A 32 21.90 -5.50 -26.40
C ALA A 32 20.99 -4.96 -25.28
N LEU A 33 20.40 -5.85 -24.46
CA LEU A 33 19.55 -5.46 -23.32
C LEU A 33 20.45 -5.07 -22.13
N VAL A 34 20.31 -3.82 -21.67
CA VAL A 34 21.01 -3.30 -20.50
C VAL A 34 20.30 -3.79 -19.22
N SER A 35 18.99 -3.55 -19.14
CA SER A 35 18.17 -4.01 -18.02
C SER A 35 16.80 -4.48 -18.50
N VAL A 36 16.19 -5.40 -17.72
CA VAL A 36 14.81 -5.89 -17.92
C VAL A 36 14.11 -5.88 -16.57
N HIS A 37 12.96 -5.21 -16.47
CA HIS A 37 12.16 -5.13 -15.28
C HIS A 37 10.75 -5.60 -15.58
N LEU A 38 10.28 -6.61 -14.85
CA LEU A 38 8.89 -7.05 -14.93
C LEU A 38 7.98 -5.94 -14.38
N LEU A 39 7.00 -5.49 -15.16
CA LEU A 39 6.04 -4.47 -14.76
C LEU A 39 4.70 -5.05 -14.34
N ARG A 40 4.30 -6.14 -14.97
CA ARG A 40 3.04 -6.80 -14.72
C ARG A 40 3.08 -8.25 -15.10
N ARG A 41 2.43 -9.08 -14.30
CA ARG A 41 2.23 -10.51 -14.53
C ARG A 41 0.77 -10.87 -14.32
N SER A 42 0.16 -11.59 -15.26
CA SER A 42 -1.19 -12.14 -15.15
C SER A 42 -1.23 -13.56 -15.67
N ILE A 43 -2.18 -14.35 -15.20
CA ILE A 43 -2.39 -15.73 -15.66
C ILE A 43 -3.44 -15.73 -16.77
N ASP A 44 -3.14 -16.40 -17.88
CA ASP A 44 -4.09 -16.73 -18.94
C ASP A 44 -4.26 -18.24 -18.99
N ALA A 45 -5.47 -18.72 -18.71
CA ALA A 45 -5.81 -20.15 -18.64
C ALA A 45 -6.81 -20.58 -19.74
N ARG A 46 -7.03 -19.78 -20.78
CA ARG A 46 -8.02 -20.06 -21.82
C ARG A 46 -7.60 -21.21 -22.75
N GLU A 47 -6.31 -21.30 -23.05
CA GLU A 47 -5.71 -22.31 -23.94
C GLU A 47 -4.47 -22.92 -23.29
N GLY A 48 -4.63 -23.53 -22.11
CA GLY A 48 -3.53 -23.92 -21.24
C GLY A 48 -3.03 -22.76 -20.38
N VAL A 49 -2.38 -23.07 -19.26
CA VAL A 49 -1.94 -22.06 -18.28
C VAL A 49 -0.64 -21.40 -18.76
N LYS A 50 -0.67 -20.09 -18.96
CA LYS A 50 0.47 -19.27 -19.37
C LYS A 50 0.50 -17.99 -18.55
N LEU A 51 1.68 -17.41 -18.40
CA LEU A 51 1.86 -16.05 -17.88
C LEU A 51 1.79 -15.06 -19.05
N VAL A 52 1.04 -13.99 -18.86
CA VAL A 52 1.04 -12.82 -19.76
C VAL A 52 1.70 -11.68 -19.00
N CYS A 53 2.86 -11.26 -19.48
CA CYS A 53 3.72 -10.29 -18.83
C CYS A 53 3.83 -8.98 -19.61
N SER A 54 4.11 -7.91 -18.87
CA SER A 54 4.62 -6.66 -19.43
C SER A 54 5.97 -6.37 -18.78
N ALA A 55 6.94 -5.90 -19.56
CA ALA A 55 8.28 -5.58 -19.07
C ALA A 55 8.72 -4.19 -19.51
N ALA A 56 9.50 -3.50 -18.67
CA ALA A 56 10.27 -2.34 -19.07
C ALA A 56 11.70 -2.77 -19.39
N VAL A 57 12.21 -2.32 -20.50
CA VAL A 57 13.53 -2.73 -21.01
C VAL A 57 14.37 -1.50 -21.34
N GLU A 58 15.58 -1.50 -20.84
CA GLU A 58 16.61 -0.59 -21.29
C GLU A 58 17.49 -1.28 -22.34
N VAL A 59 17.65 -0.67 -23.50
CA VAL A 59 18.38 -1.27 -24.61
C VAL A 59 19.36 -0.28 -25.22
N LYS A 60 20.51 -0.77 -25.65
CA LYS A 60 21.48 0.03 -26.41
C LYS A 60 20.83 0.55 -27.68
N ASN A 61 21.00 1.85 -27.97
CA ASN A 61 20.42 2.51 -29.17
C ASN A 61 18.87 2.38 -29.25
N GLU A 62 18.18 2.77 -28.19
CA GLU A 62 16.72 2.69 -28.04
C GLU A 62 15.96 3.27 -29.25
N SER A 63 16.35 4.46 -29.72
CA SER A 63 15.71 5.12 -30.88
C SER A 63 15.87 4.34 -32.19
N GLY A 64 17.03 3.70 -32.37
CA GLY A 64 17.28 2.82 -33.53
C GLY A 64 16.47 1.53 -33.47
N VAL A 65 16.35 0.95 -32.26
CA VAL A 65 15.50 -0.24 -32.01
C VAL A 65 14.04 0.09 -32.26
N LEU A 66 13.53 1.19 -31.72
CA LEU A 66 12.12 1.59 -31.85
C LEU A 66 11.73 1.85 -33.32
N ARG A 67 12.61 2.49 -34.10
CA ARG A 67 12.36 2.73 -35.53
C ARG A 67 12.25 1.45 -36.36
N ARG A 68 13.02 0.40 -36.02
CA ARG A 68 13.03 -0.90 -36.71
C ARG A 68 11.98 -1.86 -36.18
N CYS A 69 11.55 -1.70 -34.92
CA CYS A 69 10.59 -2.57 -34.29
C CYS A 69 9.17 -2.28 -34.77
N LYS A 70 8.60 -3.21 -35.55
CA LYS A 70 7.20 -3.13 -36.03
C LYS A 70 6.21 -3.78 -35.08
N ASN A 71 6.65 -4.18 -33.88
CA ASN A 71 5.80 -4.83 -32.88
C ASN A 71 4.93 -3.79 -32.19
N LYS A 72 3.62 -3.85 -32.40
CA LYS A 72 2.63 -2.94 -31.80
C LYS A 72 2.54 -3.01 -30.27
N ASN A 73 3.10 -4.06 -29.66
CA ASN A 73 3.17 -4.20 -28.20
C ASN A 73 4.41 -3.51 -27.61
N VAL A 74 5.24 -2.87 -28.41
CA VAL A 74 6.44 -2.13 -27.99
C VAL A 74 6.17 -0.64 -28.10
N GLN A 75 6.41 0.08 -27.02
CA GLN A 75 6.20 1.53 -26.95
C GLN A 75 7.24 2.21 -26.04
N PRO A 76 7.52 3.50 -26.22
CA PRO A 76 8.33 4.26 -25.29
C PRO A 76 7.73 4.20 -23.87
N TYR A 77 8.60 4.14 -22.86
CA TYR A 77 8.18 4.04 -21.47
C TYR A 77 9.01 4.97 -20.57
N ALA A 78 8.31 5.80 -19.83
CA ALA A 78 8.88 6.57 -18.73
C ALA A 78 8.08 6.24 -17.46
N PRO A 79 8.70 5.61 -16.44
CA PRO A 79 8.02 5.29 -15.20
C PRO A 79 7.59 6.58 -14.51
N LYS A 80 6.32 6.64 -14.13
CA LYS A 80 5.79 7.72 -13.29
C LYS A 80 5.69 7.20 -11.86
N LYS A 81 6.32 7.91 -10.93
CA LYS A 81 6.24 7.59 -9.49
C LYS A 81 5.57 8.72 -8.74
N TYR A 82 4.83 8.35 -7.69
CA TYR A 82 4.36 9.32 -6.71
C TYR A 82 5.55 9.80 -5.88
N THR A 83 5.62 11.10 -5.68
CA THR A 83 6.60 11.72 -4.78
C THR A 83 5.87 12.16 -3.52
N PRO A 84 6.19 11.59 -2.34
CA PRO A 84 5.63 12.06 -1.07
C PRO A 84 5.91 13.54 -0.84
N PRO A 85 5.09 14.23 -0.04
CA PRO A 85 5.35 15.61 0.36
C PRO A 85 6.73 15.76 1.01
N ALA A 86 7.35 16.91 0.83
CA ALA A 86 8.60 17.25 1.52
C ALA A 86 8.39 17.38 3.03
N PRO A 87 9.42 17.15 3.85
CA PRO A 87 9.36 17.43 5.28
C PRO A 87 8.97 18.87 5.58
N VAL A 88 8.17 19.04 6.62
CA VAL A 88 7.73 20.36 7.11
C VAL A 88 8.25 20.58 8.54
N SER A 89 8.26 21.82 8.98
CA SER A 89 8.48 22.10 10.40
C SER A 89 7.37 21.46 11.24
N ALA A 90 7.73 20.90 12.39
CA ALA A 90 6.75 20.31 13.28
C ALA A 90 5.68 21.37 13.64
N PRO A 91 4.39 21.08 13.39
CA PRO A 91 3.34 22.03 13.71
C PRO A 91 3.23 22.23 15.22
N GLU A 92 2.77 23.40 15.63
CA GLU A 92 2.53 23.73 17.05
C GLU A 92 1.46 22.79 17.67
N VAL A 93 0.44 22.47 16.88
CA VAL A 93 -0.60 21.49 17.25
C VAL A 93 -0.47 20.28 16.36
N SER A 94 -0.26 19.11 16.97
CA SER A 94 -0.15 17.85 16.25
C SER A 94 -1.42 17.56 15.45
N PRO A 95 -1.31 17.17 14.17
CA PRO A 95 -2.46 16.75 13.39
C PRO A 95 -3.07 15.47 13.98
N VAL A 96 -4.39 15.43 14.07
CA VAL A 96 -5.11 14.26 14.58
C VAL A 96 -5.72 13.50 13.42
N VAL A 97 -5.45 12.20 13.39
CA VAL A 97 -6.02 11.25 12.42
C VAL A 97 -7.02 10.36 13.15
N ILE A 98 -8.25 10.27 12.64
CA ILE A 98 -9.32 9.49 13.27
C ILE A 98 -9.50 8.18 12.52
N GLY A 99 -9.23 7.07 13.20
CA GLY A 99 -9.35 5.69 12.70
C GLY A 99 -8.04 5.13 12.14
N ALA A 100 -7.64 3.95 12.65
CA ALA A 100 -6.47 3.19 12.20
C ALA A 100 -6.80 2.17 11.11
N GLY A 101 -7.76 2.47 10.25
CA GLY A 101 -7.96 1.74 9.00
C GLY A 101 -6.85 2.04 7.99
N PRO A 102 -6.85 1.42 6.78
CA PRO A 102 -5.80 1.62 5.80
C PRO A 102 -5.51 3.09 5.47
N ALA A 103 -6.56 3.89 5.27
CA ALA A 103 -6.42 5.32 4.96
C ALA A 103 -5.76 6.10 6.11
N GLY A 104 -6.20 5.87 7.36
CA GLY A 104 -5.66 6.56 8.52
C GLY A 104 -4.21 6.17 8.82
N LEU A 105 -3.87 4.89 8.68
CA LEU A 105 -2.50 4.42 8.87
C LEU A 105 -1.54 5.03 7.85
N PHE A 106 -1.90 5.06 6.55
CA PHE A 106 -1.06 5.71 5.54
C PHE A 106 -1.01 7.22 5.68
N CYS A 107 -2.10 7.86 6.11
CA CYS A 107 -2.12 9.28 6.45
C CYS A 107 -1.15 9.58 7.59
N ALA A 108 -1.24 8.84 8.70
CA ALA A 108 -0.36 8.99 9.85
C ALA A 108 1.11 8.73 9.49
N LEU A 109 1.39 7.71 8.66
CA LEU A 109 2.74 7.41 8.17
C LEU A 109 3.31 8.59 7.37
N LEU A 110 2.56 9.14 6.42
CA LEU A 110 3.01 10.28 5.62
C LEU A 110 3.25 11.52 6.48
N LEU A 111 2.33 11.84 7.39
CA LEU A 111 2.48 12.95 8.32
C LEU A 111 3.71 12.78 9.21
N ALA A 112 3.94 11.57 9.74
CA ALA A 112 5.11 11.28 10.56
C ALA A 112 6.42 11.44 9.76
N ARG A 113 6.48 10.96 8.53
CA ARG A 113 7.64 11.15 7.63
C ARG A 113 7.88 12.61 7.26
N CYS A 114 6.82 13.40 7.19
CA CYS A 114 6.94 14.85 7.02
C CYS A 114 7.35 15.60 8.31
N GLY A 115 7.53 14.90 9.44
CA GLY A 115 7.89 15.53 10.72
C GLY A 115 6.72 16.12 11.50
N ALA A 116 5.49 15.89 11.09
CA ALA A 116 4.30 16.52 11.68
C ALA A 116 3.84 15.92 13.02
N ARG A 117 4.42 14.81 13.47
CA ARG A 117 4.10 14.10 14.74
C ARG A 117 2.60 13.87 14.94
N PRO A 118 1.94 13.09 14.06
CA PRO A 118 0.49 12.90 14.14
C PRO A 118 0.07 12.13 15.39
N ILE A 119 -1.16 12.39 15.86
CA ILE A 119 -1.86 11.57 16.85
C ILE A 119 -2.93 10.78 16.10
N LEU A 120 -2.81 9.45 16.08
CA LEU A 120 -3.77 8.54 15.48
C LEU A 120 -4.68 7.96 16.56
N LEU A 121 -5.98 8.20 16.48
CA LEU A 121 -7.00 7.68 17.38
C LEU A 121 -7.69 6.48 16.74
N GLU A 122 -7.75 5.34 17.47
CA GLU A 122 -8.48 4.16 17.05
C GLU A 122 -9.41 3.69 18.16
N ARG A 123 -10.68 3.49 17.80
CA ARG A 123 -11.70 3.04 18.77
C ARG A 123 -11.50 1.60 19.25
N GLY A 124 -10.95 0.75 18.39
CA GLY A 124 -10.65 -0.64 18.70
C GLY A 124 -9.23 -0.81 19.22
N ARG A 125 -8.81 -2.07 19.28
CA ARG A 125 -7.53 -2.47 19.84
C ARG A 125 -6.45 -2.64 18.76
N ALA A 126 -5.19 -2.73 19.21
CA ALA A 126 -4.06 -3.11 18.38
C ALA A 126 -4.28 -4.50 17.78
N VAL A 127 -3.71 -4.76 16.60
CA VAL A 127 -4.00 -5.96 15.80
C VAL A 127 -3.75 -7.26 16.56
N GLU A 128 -2.81 -7.30 17.51
CA GLU A 128 -2.51 -8.48 18.35
C GLU A 128 -3.67 -8.82 19.28
N GLN A 129 -4.22 -7.81 19.96
CA GLN A 129 -5.36 -8.00 20.85
C GLN A 129 -6.63 -8.23 20.06
N ARG A 130 -6.83 -7.45 18.98
CA ARG A 130 -7.96 -7.58 18.07
C ARG A 130 -8.08 -9.00 17.50
N LYS A 131 -6.97 -9.65 17.16
CA LYS A 131 -6.97 -11.03 16.70
C LYS A 131 -7.61 -11.95 17.75
N ARG A 132 -7.24 -11.78 19.03
CA ARG A 132 -7.82 -12.56 20.15
C ARG A 132 -9.33 -12.28 20.31
N ASP A 133 -9.74 -11.03 20.19
CA ASP A 133 -11.14 -10.62 20.28
C ASP A 133 -11.98 -11.26 19.18
N VAL A 134 -11.47 -11.29 17.93
CA VAL A 134 -12.14 -11.92 16.79
C VAL A 134 -12.18 -13.45 16.94
N GLU A 135 -11.08 -14.09 17.36
CA GLU A 135 -11.04 -15.53 17.61
C GLU A 135 -11.99 -15.92 18.75
N HIS A 136 -12.10 -15.09 19.79
CA HIS A 136 -13.07 -15.27 20.88
C HIS A 136 -14.49 -15.22 20.34
N PHE A 137 -14.83 -14.19 19.56
CA PHE A 137 -16.15 -14.07 18.94
C PHE A 137 -16.52 -15.28 18.06
N TRP A 138 -15.59 -15.75 17.23
CA TRP A 138 -15.85 -16.91 16.36
C TRP A 138 -16.07 -18.21 17.14
N ARG A 139 -15.49 -18.33 18.33
CA ARG A 139 -15.64 -19.50 19.20
C ARG A 139 -16.88 -19.45 20.07
N THR A 140 -17.24 -18.28 20.59
CA THR A 140 -18.28 -18.13 21.65
C THR A 140 -19.55 -17.46 21.17
N GLY A 141 -19.50 -16.68 20.09
CA GLY A 141 -20.57 -15.78 19.65
C GLY A 141 -20.63 -14.45 20.40
N GLU A 142 -19.74 -14.23 21.38
CA GLU A 142 -19.71 -12.98 22.17
C GLU A 142 -18.98 -11.87 21.42
N LEU A 143 -19.72 -10.87 20.95
CA LEU A 143 -19.19 -9.75 20.15
C LEU A 143 -18.71 -8.61 21.05
N ASP A 144 -17.43 -8.24 20.94
CA ASP A 144 -16.94 -6.95 21.45
C ASP A 144 -17.34 -5.83 20.48
N LEU A 145 -18.13 -4.87 20.95
CA LEU A 145 -18.65 -3.77 20.13
C LEU A 145 -17.59 -2.73 19.73
N THR A 146 -16.42 -2.78 20.35
CA THR A 146 -15.33 -1.82 20.12
C THR A 146 -14.14 -2.44 19.40
N SER A 147 -13.92 -3.76 19.49
CA SER A 147 -12.81 -4.46 18.88
C SER A 147 -13.30 -5.77 18.25
N ASN A 148 -13.43 -5.82 16.94
CA ASN A 148 -14.00 -6.95 16.20
C ASN A 148 -13.51 -6.97 14.74
N VAL A 149 -14.18 -7.69 13.82
CA VAL A 149 -13.82 -7.75 12.40
C VAL A 149 -13.92 -6.39 11.70
N GLN A 150 -14.73 -5.45 12.20
CA GLN A 150 -14.89 -4.11 11.60
C GLN A 150 -13.96 -3.07 12.22
N PHE A 151 -13.79 -3.11 13.55
CA PHE A 151 -13.10 -2.07 14.32
C PHE A 151 -11.79 -2.57 14.91
N GLY A 152 -10.79 -1.68 14.92
CA GLY A 152 -9.45 -1.91 15.38
C GLY A 152 -8.41 -1.70 14.29
N GLU A 153 -7.14 -1.81 14.66
CA GLU A 153 -6.00 -1.57 13.79
C GLU A 153 -6.07 -2.36 12.47
N GLY A 154 -5.86 -1.67 11.36
CA GLY A 154 -5.93 -2.22 10.00
C GLY A 154 -7.34 -2.25 9.39
N GLY A 155 -8.38 -1.89 10.16
CA GLY A 155 -9.77 -1.88 9.69
C GLY A 155 -10.27 -3.29 9.30
N ALA A 156 -11.40 -3.40 8.61
CA ALA A 156 -11.98 -4.67 8.19
C ALA A 156 -11.06 -5.48 7.24
N GLY A 157 -10.16 -4.83 6.53
CA GLY A 157 -9.20 -5.47 5.63
C GLY A 157 -8.25 -6.45 6.32
N ALA A 158 -7.91 -6.23 7.59
CA ALA A 158 -7.02 -7.09 8.37
C ALA A 158 -7.55 -8.52 8.57
N PHE A 159 -8.87 -8.73 8.43
CA PHE A 159 -9.55 -10.03 8.57
C PHE A 159 -10.30 -10.44 7.28
N SER A 160 -9.93 -9.85 6.14
CA SER A 160 -10.44 -10.23 4.82
C SER A 160 -9.49 -11.21 4.12
N ASP A 161 -9.78 -11.54 2.87
CA ASP A 161 -8.95 -12.42 2.05
C ASP A 161 -7.65 -11.76 1.52
N GLY A 162 -7.36 -10.52 1.91
CA GLY A 162 -6.10 -9.83 1.58
C GLY A 162 -5.95 -9.37 0.12
N LYS A 163 -7.02 -9.32 -0.65
CA LYS A 163 -6.98 -8.79 -2.02
C LYS A 163 -6.76 -7.28 -2.02
N LEU A 164 -5.79 -6.82 -2.82
CA LEU A 164 -5.44 -5.40 -2.97
C LEU A 164 -5.92 -4.85 -4.32
N ASN A 165 -7.21 -5.04 -4.63
CA ASN A 165 -7.78 -4.55 -5.88
C ASN A 165 -8.27 -3.10 -5.74
N THR A 166 -8.03 -2.30 -6.78
CA THR A 166 -8.51 -0.92 -6.86
C THR A 166 -9.09 -0.64 -8.24
N GLY A 167 -10.14 0.18 -8.31
CA GLY A 167 -10.75 0.62 -9.57
C GLY A 167 -10.16 1.91 -10.13
N THR A 168 -9.17 2.52 -9.48
CA THR A 168 -8.57 3.78 -9.91
C THR A 168 -7.17 3.57 -10.53
N LYS A 169 -6.66 4.60 -11.23
CA LYS A 169 -5.32 4.60 -11.84
C LYS A 169 -4.43 5.68 -11.21
N ASP A 170 -4.51 5.85 -9.91
CA ASP A 170 -3.74 6.84 -9.18
C ASP A 170 -2.29 6.38 -9.00
N LEU A 171 -1.33 7.31 -9.12
CA LEU A 171 0.09 7.03 -8.92
C LEU A 171 0.42 6.57 -7.49
N ARG A 172 -0.40 6.93 -6.52
CA ARG A 172 -0.26 6.50 -5.13
C ARG A 172 -0.41 5.00 -4.93
N HIS A 173 -1.05 4.29 -5.88
CA HIS A 173 -1.15 2.82 -5.79
C HIS A 173 0.23 2.16 -5.76
N GLY A 174 1.14 2.54 -6.66
CA GLY A 174 2.49 2.02 -6.68
C GLY A 174 3.21 2.27 -5.36
N TYR A 175 3.10 3.49 -4.84
CA TYR A 175 3.66 3.86 -3.56
C TYR A 175 3.10 3.01 -2.40
N ILE A 176 1.79 2.79 -2.34
CA ILE A 176 1.16 1.96 -1.31
C ILE A 176 1.67 0.52 -1.37
N LEU A 177 1.77 -0.07 -2.58
CA LEU A 177 2.30 -1.43 -2.74
C LEU A 177 3.78 -1.52 -2.36
N GLU A 178 4.60 -0.52 -2.75
CA GLU A 178 6.01 -0.43 -2.33
C GLU A 178 6.13 -0.37 -0.79
N GLU A 179 5.25 0.36 -0.11
CA GLU A 179 5.21 0.41 1.36
C GLU A 179 4.76 -0.92 1.98
N PHE A 180 3.78 -1.60 1.40
CA PHE A 180 3.42 -2.94 1.87
C PHE A 180 4.62 -3.89 1.82
N VAL A 181 5.38 -3.87 0.72
CA VAL A 181 6.62 -4.68 0.59
C VAL A 181 7.65 -4.26 1.63
N ARG A 182 7.88 -2.96 1.78
CA ARG A 182 8.80 -2.42 2.79
C ARG A 182 8.47 -2.90 4.21
N PHE A 183 7.19 -3.05 4.51
CA PHE A 183 6.70 -3.52 5.81
C PHE A 183 6.51 -5.04 5.91
N GLY A 184 6.88 -5.82 4.89
CA GLY A 184 6.97 -7.27 4.97
C GLY A 184 6.01 -8.07 4.08
N ALA A 185 5.31 -7.42 3.16
CA ALA A 185 4.58 -8.14 2.12
C ALA A 185 5.52 -8.73 1.05
N SER A 186 5.04 -9.70 0.26
CA SER A 186 5.81 -10.27 -0.85
C SER A 186 5.99 -9.24 -1.98
N GLU A 187 7.17 -9.23 -2.60
CA GLU A 187 7.46 -8.39 -3.78
C GLU A 187 6.56 -8.71 -4.98
N ASP A 188 5.98 -9.90 -5.05
CA ASP A 188 5.05 -10.30 -6.09
C ASP A 188 3.87 -9.33 -6.25
N ILE A 189 3.44 -8.68 -5.17
CA ILE A 189 2.33 -7.71 -5.21
C ILE A 189 2.62 -6.50 -6.10
N LEU A 190 3.90 -6.19 -6.36
CA LEU A 190 4.30 -5.07 -7.22
C LEU A 190 4.04 -5.35 -8.70
N VAL A 191 4.02 -6.62 -9.07
CA VAL A 191 3.92 -7.05 -10.47
C VAL A 191 2.66 -7.85 -10.77
N ASP A 192 2.03 -8.46 -9.79
CA ASP A 192 0.83 -9.25 -10.00
C ASP A 192 -0.37 -8.39 -10.39
N ALA A 193 -1.08 -8.79 -11.45
CA ALA A 193 -2.26 -8.09 -11.95
C ALA A 193 -3.43 -8.06 -10.95
N LYS A 194 -3.44 -9.02 -10.02
CA LYS A 194 -4.39 -9.12 -8.90
C LYS A 194 -3.60 -9.38 -7.63
N PRO A 195 -2.97 -8.33 -7.06
CA PRO A 195 -2.13 -8.49 -5.89
C PRO A 195 -2.93 -8.98 -4.68
N HIS A 196 -2.31 -9.87 -3.93
CA HIS A 196 -2.88 -10.49 -2.75
C HIS A 196 -1.84 -10.55 -1.63
N VAL A 197 -2.18 -10.03 -0.45
CA VAL A 197 -1.37 -10.16 0.77
C VAL A 197 -2.14 -11.07 1.73
N GLY A 198 -1.58 -12.24 2.04
CA GLY A 198 -2.17 -13.14 3.03
C GLY A 198 -2.38 -12.43 4.39
N THR A 199 -3.39 -12.86 5.13
CA THR A 199 -3.73 -12.25 6.43
C THR A 199 -2.60 -12.33 7.45
N ASP A 200 -1.79 -13.39 7.40
CA ASP A 200 -0.59 -13.57 8.19
C ASP A 200 0.46 -12.48 7.92
N LYS A 201 0.74 -12.21 6.65
CA LYS A 201 1.67 -11.16 6.24
C LYS A 201 1.12 -9.76 6.49
N LEU A 202 -0.19 -9.57 6.30
CA LEU A 202 -0.83 -8.28 6.57
C LEU A 202 -0.72 -7.91 8.06
N TYR A 203 -0.80 -8.90 8.94
CA TYR A 203 -0.56 -8.73 10.37
C TYR A 203 0.84 -8.15 10.66
N VAL A 204 1.87 -8.72 10.04
CA VAL A 204 3.26 -8.23 10.16
C VAL A 204 3.42 -6.82 9.59
N VAL A 205 2.81 -6.56 8.44
CA VAL A 205 2.81 -5.24 7.78
C VAL A 205 2.23 -4.17 8.71
N LEU A 206 1.08 -4.44 9.34
CA LEU A 206 0.43 -3.50 10.28
C LEU A 206 1.33 -3.18 11.48
N GLN A 207 1.94 -4.21 12.08
CA GLN A 207 2.87 -4.02 13.20
C GLN A 207 4.08 -3.17 12.81
N ASN A 208 4.68 -3.44 11.66
CA ASN A 208 5.87 -2.72 11.20
C ASN A 208 5.53 -1.26 10.84
N LEU A 209 4.38 -1.03 10.19
CA LEU A 209 3.88 0.30 9.87
C LEU A 209 3.64 1.12 11.16
N ARG A 210 3.01 0.53 12.16
CA ARG A 210 2.83 1.14 13.49
C ARG A 210 4.18 1.51 14.12
N ARG A 211 5.15 0.58 14.11
CA ARG A 211 6.49 0.84 14.66
C ARG A 211 7.18 2.02 13.97
N GLU A 212 7.06 2.12 12.66
CA GLU A 212 7.62 3.23 11.90
C GLU A 212 6.98 4.57 12.29
N ILE A 213 5.64 4.63 12.40
CA ILE A 213 4.92 5.85 12.83
C ILE A 213 5.41 6.29 14.22
N LEU A 214 5.52 5.37 15.17
CA LEU A 214 5.99 5.64 16.52
C LEU A 214 7.46 6.08 16.54
N ALA A 215 8.32 5.42 15.78
CA ALA A 215 9.75 5.75 15.68
C ALA A 215 10.00 7.16 15.10
N LEU A 216 9.10 7.62 14.23
CA LEU A 216 9.11 8.96 13.64
C LEU A 216 8.46 10.04 14.54
N GLY A 217 8.09 9.69 15.78
CA GLY A 217 7.52 10.61 16.76
C GLY A 217 6.02 10.83 16.64
N GLY A 218 5.32 9.98 15.88
CA GLY A 218 3.85 9.91 15.92
C GLY A 218 3.36 9.20 17.18
N GLU A 219 2.10 9.37 17.51
CA GLU A 219 1.41 8.73 18.64
C GLU A 219 0.21 7.94 18.13
N ILE A 220 -0.04 6.75 18.70
CA ILE A 220 -1.22 5.93 18.38
C ILE A 220 -1.93 5.58 19.68
N ARG A 221 -3.21 5.95 19.76
CA ARG A 221 -4.08 5.67 20.93
C ARG A 221 -5.16 4.68 20.52
N PHE A 222 -5.01 3.44 20.98
CA PHE A 222 -6.03 2.40 20.85
C PHE A 222 -7.07 2.51 21.95
N SER A 223 -8.29 2.00 21.70
CA SER A 223 -9.46 2.14 22.60
C SER A 223 -9.85 3.59 22.85
N HIS A 224 -9.53 4.48 21.93
CA HIS A 224 -9.86 5.90 21.96
C HIS A 224 -10.82 6.25 20.83
N ARG A 225 -12.08 6.50 21.17
CA ARG A 225 -13.15 6.80 20.22
C ARG A 225 -13.44 8.30 20.19
N THR A 226 -13.26 8.94 19.05
CA THR A 226 -13.78 10.29 18.83
C THR A 226 -15.30 10.24 18.86
N VAL A 227 -15.90 10.97 19.81
CA VAL A 227 -17.36 11.03 20.01
C VAL A 227 -17.96 12.32 19.50
N ASP A 228 -17.15 13.39 19.38
CA ASP A 228 -17.62 14.67 18.88
C ASP A 228 -16.46 15.49 18.28
N ILE A 229 -16.80 16.41 17.37
CA ILE A 229 -15.87 17.37 16.76
C ILE A 229 -16.32 18.76 17.16
N LEU A 230 -15.52 19.43 17.98
CA LEU A 230 -15.81 20.76 18.49
C LEU A 230 -15.35 21.82 17.50
N THR A 231 -16.23 22.74 17.16
CA THR A 231 -15.96 23.81 16.20
C THR A 231 -16.28 25.17 16.79
N GLU A 232 -15.49 26.18 16.42
CA GLU A 232 -15.73 27.59 16.75
C GLU A 232 -15.47 28.42 15.50
N GLY A 233 -16.39 29.33 15.18
CA GLY A 233 -16.29 30.17 13.99
C GLY A 233 -16.16 29.37 12.67
N GLY A 234 -16.73 28.13 12.59
CA GLY A 234 -16.62 27.26 11.42
C GLY A 234 -15.31 26.49 11.31
N SER A 235 -14.41 26.63 12.28
CA SER A 235 -13.12 25.91 12.32
C SER A 235 -13.12 24.85 13.43
N VAL A 236 -12.47 23.71 13.18
CA VAL A 236 -12.26 22.67 14.20
C VAL A 236 -11.27 23.20 15.24
N THR A 237 -11.63 23.09 16.53
CA THR A 237 -10.78 23.53 17.64
C THR A 237 -10.36 22.37 18.54
N ALA A 238 -11.20 21.35 18.67
CA ALA A 238 -10.90 20.18 19.48
C ALA A 238 -11.75 18.96 19.08
N LEU A 239 -11.38 17.81 19.62
CA LEU A 239 -12.16 16.57 19.57
C LEU A 239 -12.53 16.16 20.98
N ARG A 240 -13.77 15.68 21.17
CA ARG A 240 -14.13 14.96 22.40
C ARG A 240 -13.87 13.47 22.16
N VAL A 241 -13.12 12.86 23.05
CA VAL A 241 -12.61 11.49 22.90
C VAL A 241 -13.01 10.69 24.12
N ALA A 242 -13.66 9.54 23.92
CA ALA A 242 -13.93 8.55 24.96
C ALA A 242 -12.77 7.54 24.99
N SER A 243 -12.23 7.31 26.18
CA SER A 243 -11.16 6.34 26.46
C SER A 243 -11.53 5.42 27.62
N PRO A 244 -10.75 4.37 27.90
CA PRO A 244 -10.97 3.53 29.08
C PRO A 244 -10.93 4.28 30.42
N GLU A 245 -10.18 5.39 30.48
CA GLU A 245 -10.03 6.24 31.67
C GLU A 245 -11.12 7.30 31.80
N GLY A 246 -11.99 7.45 30.79
CA GLY A 246 -13.05 8.44 30.73
C GLY A 246 -12.99 9.32 29.48
N GLU A 247 -13.88 10.31 29.44
CA GLU A 247 -13.89 11.28 28.34
C GLU A 247 -12.92 12.44 28.59
N TYR A 248 -12.25 12.88 27.53
CA TYR A 248 -11.38 14.05 27.56
C TYR A 248 -11.48 14.86 26.26
N THR A 249 -10.97 16.08 26.28
CA THR A 249 -10.90 16.96 25.11
C THR A 249 -9.46 16.98 24.58
N LEU A 250 -9.29 16.64 23.30
CA LEU A 250 -8.03 16.72 22.59
C LEU A 250 -8.04 17.96 21.68
N LYS A 251 -7.10 18.88 21.90
CA LYS A 251 -6.93 20.03 21.03
C LYS A 251 -6.62 19.55 19.60
N ALA A 252 -7.37 20.05 18.65
CA ALA A 252 -7.16 19.80 17.23
C ALA A 252 -7.37 21.13 16.51
N GLN A 253 -6.59 21.39 15.47
CA GLN A 253 -6.68 22.62 14.72
C GLN A 253 -6.72 22.30 13.24
N HIS A 254 -7.63 22.93 12.49
CA HIS A 254 -7.60 22.85 11.04
C HIS A 254 -6.32 23.54 10.55
N PRO A 255 -5.48 22.93 9.73
CA PRO A 255 -4.37 23.62 9.09
C PRO A 255 -4.94 24.78 8.25
N LYS A 256 -4.38 25.97 8.43
CA LYS A 256 -4.71 27.15 7.62
C LYS A 256 -4.13 27.02 6.24
#